data_166555da7b862f4ef37e2944cb56c46b
#
_entry.id   166555da7b862f4ef37e2944cb56c46b
#
_cell.length_a   1.000
_cell.length_b   1.000
_cell.length_c   1.000
_cell.angle_alpha   90.00
_cell.angle_beta   90.00
_cell.angle_gamma   90.00
#
_symmetry.space_group_name_H-M   'P 1'
#
loop_
_entity.id
_entity.type
_entity.pdbx_description
1 polymer ?
#
loop_
_entity_poly.entity_id
_entity_poly.type
_entity_poly.pdbx_seq_one_letter_code
_entity_poly.pdbx_strand_id
1 'polypeptide(L)'
;MTNSDFTLIVNSTKSVVLSAIEKNLAERFYYAIDDVVQETYLRAYKSLTKGNFRYEAKISTWLYTIARNECLRMNDKLIREEKKIEKATSQIKEERPIEEEVEENPKKANLLDYLKMIPDKYKEILEHYINGLSEKEIADRLSIKQGTVKSRTSRGKEFLRKIILMGERNE
;
A
#
# COMPACT_ATOMS: atom_id res chain seq x y z
N MET A 1 20.41 6.15 23.76
CA MET A 1 19.20 5.37 24.07
C MET A 1 19.60 3.97 24.48
N THR A 2 19.24 3.55 25.66
CA THR A 2 19.51 2.20 26.19
C THR A 2 18.39 1.24 25.72
N ASN A 3 18.66 -0.07 25.82
CA ASN A 3 17.60 -1.08 25.55
C ASN A 3 16.41 -0.93 26.50
N SER A 4 16.64 -0.51 27.74
CA SER A 4 15.61 -0.25 28.74
C SER A 4 14.69 0.89 28.31
N ASP A 5 15.25 1.98 27.78
CA ASP A 5 14.46 3.13 27.31
C ASP A 5 13.54 2.73 26.13
N PHE A 6 14.04 1.90 25.23
CA PHE A 6 13.24 1.44 24.11
C PHE A 6 12.11 0.49 24.52
N THR A 7 12.35 -0.36 25.51
CA THR A 7 11.31 -1.24 26.08
C THR A 7 10.14 -0.42 26.65
N LEU A 8 10.41 0.69 27.33
CA LEU A 8 9.39 1.59 27.83
C LEU A 8 8.57 2.21 26.66
N ILE A 9 9.23 2.60 25.58
CA ILE A 9 8.55 3.09 24.38
C ILE A 9 7.63 2.02 23.79
N VAL A 10 8.10 0.79 23.64
CA VAL A 10 7.29 -0.33 23.12
C VAL A 10 6.06 -0.53 23.98
N ASN A 11 6.22 -0.65 25.30
CA ASN A 11 5.13 -0.90 26.23
C ASN A 11 4.07 0.23 26.22
N SER A 12 4.51 1.48 26.16
CA SER A 12 3.61 2.65 26.19
C SER A 12 2.90 2.90 24.83
N THR A 13 3.37 2.32 23.74
CA THR A 13 2.84 2.60 22.41
C THR A 13 2.21 1.40 21.71
N LYS A 14 2.21 0.22 22.36
CA LYS A 14 1.70 -1.04 21.79
C LYS A 14 0.26 -0.92 21.30
N SER A 15 -0.63 -0.30 22.06
CA SER A 15 -2.03 -0.10 21.68
C SER A 15 -2.19 0.78 20.45
N VAL A 16 -1.37 1.83 20.34
CA VAL A 16 -1.39 2.75 19.20
C VAL A 16 -0.90 2.06 17.92
N VAL A 17 0.17 1.25 18.03
CA VAL A 17 0.71 0.48 16.90
C VAL A 17 -0.30 -0.56 16.44
N LEU A 18 -0.92 -1.32 17.36
CA LEU A 18 -1.95 -2.30 17.01
C LEU A 18 -3.17 -1.64 16.35
N SER A 19 -3.66 -0.52 16.90
CA SER A 19 -4.76 0.22 16.27
C SER A 19 -4.43 0.74 14.87
N ALA A 20 -3.17 1.13 14.62
CA ALA A 20 -2.73 1.50 13.28
C ALA A 20 -2.76 0.31 12.33
N ILE A 21 -2.36 -0.87 12.81
CA ILE A 21 -2.32 -2.10 12.02
C ILE A 21 -3.73 -2.56 11.68
N GLU A 22 -4.64 -2.65 12.65
CA GLU A 22 -6.04 -3.03 12.44
C GLU A 22 -6.74 -2.17 11.39
N LYS A 23 -6.41 -0.88 11.34
CA LYS A 23 -7.03 0.05 10.38
C LYS A 23 -6.42 0.02 8.98
N ASN A 24 -5.22 -0.49 8.80
CA ASN A 24 -4.48 -0.32 7.56
C ASN A 24 -3.97 -1.63 6.94
N LEU A 25 -3.88 -2.71 7.69
CA LEU A 25 -3.58 -4.04 7.17
C LEU A 25 -4.88 -4.67 6.65
N ALA A 26 -4.86 -5.24 5.45
CA ALA A 26 -6.03 -5.93 4.92
C ALA A 26 -6.36 -7.16 5.78
N GLU A 27 -7.64 -7.40 6.07
CA GLU A 27 -8.08 -8.48 6.98
C GLU A 27 -7.53 -9.85 6.60
N ARG A 28 -7.51 -10.17 5.29
CA ARG A 28 -6.94 -11.42 4.78
C ARG A 28 -5.45 -11.62 5.06
N PHE A 29 -4.76 -10.56 5.46
CA PHE A 29 -3.33 -10.57 5.80
C PHE A 29 -3.06 -10.43 7.31
N TYR A 30 -4.06 -10.61 8.15
CA TYR A 30 -3.90 -10.50 9.61
C TYR A 30 -2.92 -11.52 10.19
N TYR A 31 -2.64 -12.62 9.49
CA TYR A 31 -1.55 -13.53 9.88
C TYR A 31 -0.16 -12.88 9.88
N ALA A 32 0.02 -11.74 9.19
CA ALA A 32 1.27 -10.98 9.13
C ALA A 32 1.35 -9.84 10.17
N ILE A 33 0.40 -9.76 11.12
CA ILE A 33 0.39 -8.69 12.15
C ILE A 33 1.71 -8.64 12.90
N ASP A 34 2.23 -9.78 13.36
CA ASP A 34 3.45 -9.85 14.14
C ASP A 34 4.67 -9.35 13.36
N ASP A 35 4.76 -9.66 12.08
CA ASP A 35 5.81 -9.17 11.19
C ASP A 35 5.75 -7.65 11.04
N VAL A 36 4.55 -7.10 10.89
CA VAL A 36 4.34 -5.64 10.77
C VAL A 36 4.70 -4.95 12.09
N VAL A 37 4.34 -5.52 13.24
CA VAL A 37 4.72 -5.00 14.56
C VAL A 37 6.23 -4.98 14.72
N GLN A 38 6.90 -6.10 14.41
CA GLN A 38 8.36 -6.23 14.52
C GLN A 38 9.06 -5.20 13.62
N GLU A 39 8.67 -5.11 12.34
CA GLU A 39 9.29 -4.18 11.40
C GLU A 39 9.05 -2.72 11.80
N THR A 40 7.86 -2.41 12.34
CA THR A 40 7.53 -1.08 12.87
C THR A 40 8.51 -0.67 13.98
N TYR A 41 8.70 -1.52 14.98
CA TYR A 41 9.59 -1.22 16.08
C TYR A 41 11.06 -1.28 15.70
N LEU A 42 11.47 -2.16 14.78
CA LEU A 42 12.83 -2.20 14.25
C LEU A 42 13.19 -0.89 13.53
N ARG A 43 12.28 -0.35 12.71
CA ARG A 43 12.49 0.94 12.04
C ARG A 43 12.51 2.10 13.01
N ALA A 44 11.64 2.06 14.01
CA ALA A 44 11.62 3.06 15.07
C ALA A 44 12.94 3.05 15.84
N TYR A 45 13.42 1.88 16.24
CA TYR A 45 14.71 1.73 16.93
C TYR A 45 15.86 2.29 16.11
N LYS A 46 15.97 1.89 14.83
CA LYS A 46 17.02 2.37 13.90
C LYS A 46 16.97 3.88 13.72
N SER A 47 15.79 4.47 13.67
CA SER A 47 15.62 5.91 13.50
C SER A 47 15.99 6.69 14.78
N LEU A 48 15.59 6.20 15.94
CA LEU A 48 15.90 6.79 17.23
C LEU A 48 17.41 6.72 17.53
N THR A 49 18.05 5.58 17.25
CA THR A 49 19.51 5.43 17.46
C THR A 49 20.34 6.31 16.54
N LYS A 50 19.85 6.60 15.32
CA LYS A 50 20.50 7.51 14.39
C LYS A 50 20.18 9.00 14.64
N GLY A 51 19.38 9.33 15.66
CA GLY A 51 18.97 10.71 15.95
C GLY A 51 18.04 11.33 14.91
N ASN A 52 17.39 10.53 14.07
CA ASN A 52 16.51 11.04 12.99
C ASN A 52 15.13 11.47 13.49
N PHE A 53 14.77 11.20 14.73
CA PHE A 53 13.53 11.66 15.32
C PHE A 53 13.71 13.06 15.88
N ARG A 54 13.01 14.04 15.31
CA ARG A 54 13.18 15.48 15.63
C ARG A 54 12.37 15.97 16.82
N TYR A 55 11.62 15.10 17.51
CA TYR A 55 10.74 15.46 18.63
C TYR A 55 9.67 16.53 18.32
N GLU A 56 9.38 16.78 17.04
CA GLU A 56 8.34 17.72 16.59
C GLU A 56 6.93 17.18 16.78
N ALA A 57 6.79 15.86 16.98
CA ALA A 57 5.53 15.16 17.22
C ALA A 57 5.66 14.23 18.43
N LYS A 58 4.52 13.83 19.01
CA LYS A 58 4.50 12.79 20.02
C LYS A 58 5.02 11.48 19.44
N ILE A 59 5.80 10.72 20.19
CA ILE A 59 6.38 9.45 19.77
C ILE A 59 5.29 8.44 19.33
N SER A 60 4.13 8.48 19.97
CA SER A 60 2.97 7.66 19.59
C SER A 60 2.43 8.00 18.20
N THR A 61 2.30 9.29 17.85
CA THR A 61 1.86 9.75 16.53
C THR A 61 2.86 9.35 15.44
N TRP A 62 4.14 9.47 15.74
CA TRP A 62 5.19 9.08 14.83
C TRP A 62 5.21 7.57 14.59
N LEU A 63 5.08 6.75 15.65
CA LEU A 63 4.98 5.29 15.56
C LEU A 63 3.73 4.84 14.80
N TYR A 64 2.58 5.51 15.01
CA TYR A 64 1.38 5.28 14.21
C TYR A 64 1.66 5.43 12.71
N THR A 65 2.40 6.48 12.33
CA THR A 65 2.75 6.73 10.93
C THR A 65 3.68 5.66 10.38
N ILE A 66 4.66 5.18 11.16
CA ILE A 66 5.54 4.07 10.76
C ILE A 66 4.70 2.81 10.56
N ALA A 67 3.88 2.43 11.54
CA ALA A 67 3.04 1.23 11.48
C ALA A 67 2.10 1.25 10.25
N ARG A 68 1.43 2.38 10.02
CA ARG A 68 0.60 2.56 8.83
C ARG A 68 1.38 2.33 7.53
N ASN A 69 2.57 2.90 7.43
CA ASN A 69 3.40 2.74 6.22
C ASN A 69 3.88 1.30 6.04
N GLU A 70 4.18 0.58 7.14
CA GLU A 70 4.55 -0.84 7.09
C GLU A 70 3.35 -1.71 6.67
N CYS A 71 2.13 -1.41 7.13
CA CYS A 71 0.92 -2.09 6.65
C CYS A 71 0.74 -1.95 5.15
N LEU A 72 0.91 -0.73 4.61
CA LEU A 72 0.79 -0.50 3.17
C LEU A 72 1.84 -1.30 2.38
N ARG A 73 3.10 -1.33 2.87
CA ARG A 73 4.17 -2.13 2.25
C ARG A 73 3.88 -3.62 2.32
N MET A 74 3.36 -4.11 3.45
CA MET A 74 3.01 -5.51 3.62
C MET A 74 1.86 -5.90 2.71
N ASN A 75 0.79 -5.11 2.64
CA ASN A 75 -0.31 -5.32 1.71
C ASN A 75 0.20 -5.42 0.26
N ASP A 76 1.02 -4.45 -0.18
CA ASP A 76 1.58 -4.44 -1.54
C ASP A 76 2.47 -5.67 -1.80
N LYS A 77 3.25 -6.11 -0.81
CA LYS A 77 4.10 -7.30 -0.91
C LYS A 77 3.26 -8.56 -1.08
N LEU A 78 2.30 -8.77 -0.18
CA LEU A 78 1.49 -9.99 -0.14
C LEU A 78 0.57 -10.10 -1.37
N ILE A 79 -0.02 -9.00 -1.84
CA ILE A 79 -0.78 -8.96 -3.10
C ILE A 79 0.10 -9.38 -4.30
N ARG A 80 1.36 -8.96 -4.35
CA ARG A 80 2.27 -9.37 -5.41
C ARG A 80 2.64 -10.85 -5.32
N GLU A 81 2.79 -11.37 -4.11
CA GLU A 81 3.06 -12.79 -3.86
C GLU A 81 1.85 -13.64 -4.27
N GLU A 82 0.63 -13.24 -3.91
CA GLU A 82 -0.62 -13.89 -4.36
C GLU A 82 -0.68 -13.96 -5.90
N LYS A 83 -0.46 -12.83 -6.58
CA LYS A 83 -0.46 -12.77 -8.05
C LYS A 83 0.63 -13.64 -8.71
N LYS A 84 1.79 -13.80 -8.08
CA LYS A 84 2.85 -14.69 -8.59
C LYS A 84 2.45 -16.16 -8.51
N ILE A 85 1.82 -16.55 -7.39
CA ILE A 85 1.32 -17.91 -7.19
C ILE A 85 0.21 -18.20 -8.19
N GLU A 86 -0.71 -17.27 -8.38
CA GLU A 86 -1.82 -17.38 -9.34
C GLU A 86 -1.30 -17.56 -10.78
N LYS A 87 -0.30 -16.78 -11.20
CA LYS A 87 0.34 -16.95 -12.51
C LYS A 87 1.07 -18.28 -12.66
N ALA A 88 1.80 -18.71 -11.63
CA ALA A 88 2.49 -20.00 -11.66
C ALA A 88 1.50 -21.18 -11.74
N THR A 89 0.37 -21.07 -11.04
CA THR A 89 -0.70 -22.10 -11.06
C THR A 89 -1.44 -22.11 -12.40
N SER A 90 -1.65 -20.97 -13.02
CA SER A 90 -2.25 -20.84 -14.36
C SER A 90 -1.38 -21.50 -15.43
N GLN A 91 -0.05 -21.31 -15.35
CA GLN A 91 0.89 -21.95 -16.31
C GLN A 91 0.90 -23.48 -16.22
N ILE A 92 0.60 -24.06 -15.06
CA ILE A 92 0.48 -25.53 -14.89
C ILE A 92 -0.86 -26.05 -15.44
N LYS A 93 -1.87 -25.16 -15.60
CA LYS A 93 -3.21 -25.52 -16.13
C LYS A 93 -3.34 -25.35 -17.65
N GLU A 94 -2.34 -24.83 -18.35
CA GLU A 94 -2.37 -24.58 -19.80
C GLU A 94 -2.34 -25.84 -20.68
N GLU A 95 -2.53 -27.06 -20.14
CA GLU A 95 -2.78 -28.26 -20.96
C GLU A 95 -4.28 -28.59 -21.17
N ARG A 96 -5.20 -27.70 -20.77
CA ARG A 96 -6.62 -27.80 -21.17
C ARG A 96 -7.17 -26.40 -21.49
N PRO A 97 -7.76 -26.18 -22.67
CA PRO A 97 -8.48 -24.96 -22.95
C PRO A 97 -9.76 -24.95 -22.10
N ILE A 98 -9.74 -24.24 -21.01
CA ILE A 98 -10.94 -23.82 -20.28
C ILE A 98 -11.25 -22.43 -20.80
N GLU A 99 -12.37 -22.30 -21.51
CA GLU A 99 -12.99 -20.99 -21.73
C GLU A 99 -13.25 -20.38 -20.36
N GLU A 100 -12.36 -19.49 -19.90
CA GLU A 100 -12.62 -18.65 -18.74
C GLU A 100 -13.70 -17.64 -19.16
N GLU A 101 -14.93 -17.90 -18.75
CA GLU A 101 -15.89 -16.81 -18.52
C GLU A 101 -15.22 -15.88 -17.52
N VAL A 102 -14.71 -14.76 -18.03
CA VAL A 102 -14.25 -13.64 -17.21
C VAL A 102 -15.49 -13.09 -16.53
N GLU A 103 -15.77 -13.53 -15.30
CA GLU A 103 -16.69 -12.79 -14.44
C GLU A 103 -16.19 -11.36 -14.35
N GLU A 104 -16.78 -10.47 -15.16
CA GLU A 104 -16.56 -9.03 -15.07
C GLU A 104 -16.99 -8.60 -13.68
N ASN A 105 -16.00 -8.37 -12.82
CA ASN A 105 -16.25 -7.81 -11.50
C ASN A 105 -16.82 -6.39 -11.72
N PRO A 106 -18.11 -6.15 -11.41
CA PRO A 106 -18.78 -4.88 -11.72
C PRO A 106 -18.07 -3.67 -11.09
N LYS A 107 -17.30 -3.88 -10.01
CA LYS A 107 -16.46 -2.85 -9.40
C LYS A 107 -15.22 -2.50 -10.23
N LYS A 108 -14.72 -3.41 -11.09
CA LYS A 108 -13.62 -3.11 -12.03
C LYS A 108 -14.10 -2.31 -13.25
N ALA A 109 -15.29 -2.60 -13.77
CA ALA A 109 -15.87 -1.87 -14.88
C ALA A 109 -16.03 -0.38 -14.52
N ASN A 110 -16.63 -0.09 -13.37
CA ASN A 110 -16.78 1.28 -12.88
C ASN A 110 -15.42 2.00 -12.66
N LEU A 111 -14.39 1.29 -12.17
CA LEU A 111 -13.08 1.89 -11.94
C LEU A 111 -12.40 2.31 -13.25
N LEU A 112 -12.50 1.52 -14.30
CA LEU A 112 -11.93 1.84 -15.61
C LEU A 112 -12.61 3.06 -16.24
N ASP A 113 -13.92 3.22 -16.04
CA ASP A 113 -14.65 4.39 -16.53
C ASP A 113 -14.25 5.66 -15.77
N TYR A 114 -14.09 5.58 -14.46
CA TYR A 114 -13.56 6.71 -13.68
C TYR A 114 -12.12 7.08 -14.07
N LEU A 115 -11.28 6.10 -14.45
CA LEU A 115 -9.93 6.37 -14.93
C LEU A 115 -9.91 7.16 -16.24
N LYS A 116 -10.90 6.99 -17.10
CA LYS A 116 -11.04 7.77 -18.36
C LYS A 116 -11.25 9.26 -18.12
N MET A 117 -11.78 9.61 -16.95
CA MET A 117 -12.06 11.01 -16.56
C MET A 117 -10.87 11.71 -15.89
N ILE A 118 -9.78 10.99 -15.66
CA ILE A 118 -8.57 11.53 -15.01
C ILE A 118 -7.61 12.03 -16.11
N PRO A 119 -6.90 13.16 -15.89
CA PRO A 119 -5.89 13.64 -16.83
C PRO A 119 -4.82 12.60 -17.15
N ASP A 120 -4.45 12.42 -18.42
CA ASP A 120 -3.59 11.35 -18.94
C ASP A 120 -2.30 11.14 -18.13
N LYS A 121 -1.64 12.22 -17.73
CA LYS A 121 -0.40 12.17 -16.92
C LYS A 121 -0.55 11.46 -15.56
N TYR A 122 -1.76 11.32 -15.04
CA TYR A 122 -2.06 10.59 -13.80
C TYR A 122 -2.67 9.21 -14.11
N LYS A 123 -3.50 9.13 -15.14
CA LYS A 123 -4.15 7.91 -15.61
C LYS A 123 -3.12 6.83 -15.93
N GLU A 124 -2.14 7.13 -16.79
CA GLU A 124 -1.08 6.19 -17.17
C GLU A 124 -0.34 5.59 -15.97
N ILE A 125 -0.03 6.41 -14.96
CA ILE A 125 0.62 5.94 -13.74
C ILE A 125 -0.32 5.06 -12.91
N LEU A 126 -1.59 5.44 -12.81
CA LEU A 126 -2.58 4.65 -12.06
C LEU A 126 -2.86 3.30 -12.73
N GLU A 127 -2.90 3.25 -14.06
CA GLU A 127 -3.04 2.00 -14.83
C GLU A 127 -1.86 1.06 -14.55
N HIS A 128 -0.64 1.55 -14.58
CA HIS A 128 0.53 0.75 -14.21
C HIS A 128 0.50 0.31 -12.75
N TYR A 129 0.04 1.18 -11.85
CA TYR A 129 -0.09 0.86 -10.44
C TYR A 129 -1.15 -0.24 -10.19
N ILE A 130 -2.30 -0.18 -10.87
CA ILE A 130 -3.38 -1.17 -10.81
C ILE A 130 -2.90 -2.52 -11.37
N ASN A 131 -2.06 -2.49 -12.40
CA ASN A 131 -1.42 -3.69 -12.96
C ASN A 131 -0.28 -4.24 -12.08
N GLY A 132 -0.07 -3.69 -10.89
CA GLY A 132 0.83 -4.23 -9.88
C GLY A 132 2.30 -3.86 -10.06
N LEU A 133 2.63 -2.87 -10.92
CA LEU A 133 3.99 -2.37 -11.06
C LEU A 133 4.39 -1.55 -9.82
N SER A 134 5.64 -1.70 -9.39
CA SER A 134 6.23 -0.88 -8.34
C SER A 134 6.52 0.55 -8.84
N GLU A 135 6.65 1.50 -7.91
CA GLU A 135 7.04 2.89 -8.25
C GLU A 135 8.34 2.95 -9.06
N LYS A 136 9.28 2.04 -8.82
CA LYS A 136 10.54 1.95 -9.56
C LYS A 136 10.31 1.47 -10.99
N GLU A 137 9.58 0.38 -11.17
CA GLU A 137 9.24 -0.17 -12.49
C GLU A 137 8.45 0.84 -13.33
N ILE A 138 7.53 1.58 -12.72
CA ILE A 138 6.79 2.68 -13.39
C ILE A 138 7.75 3.80 -13.78
N ALA A 139 8.65 4.20 -12.90
CA ALA A 139 9.65 5.23 -13.16
C ALA A 139 10.54 4.87 -14.34
N ASP A 140 11.05 3.64 -14.36
CA ASP A 140 11.90 3.11 -15.43
C ASP A 140 11.12 3.03 -16.76
N ARG A 141 9.86 2.54 -16.73
CA ARG A 141 9.02 2.36 -17.91
C ARG A 141 8.62 3.68 -18.57
N LEU A 142 8.29 4.69 -17.74
CA LEU A 142 7.87 6.01 -18.20
C LEU A 142 9.03 7.00 -18.35
N SER A 143 10.27 6.56 -18.06
CA SER A 143 11.48 7.40 -18.11
C SER A 143 11.35 8.68 -17.26
N ILE A 144 10.72 8.58 -16.09
CA ILE A 144 10.53 9.68 -15.13
C ILE A 144 11.16 9.36 -13.77
N LYS A 145 11.42 10.38 -12.97
CA LYS A 145 11.97 10.19 -11.62
C LYS A 145 10.95 9.49 -10.71
N GLN A 146 11.38 8.57 -9.85
CA GLN A 146 10.54 7.86 -8.90
C GLN A 146 9.73 8.83 -8.00
N GLY A 147 10.32 9.97 -7.60
CA GLY A 147 9.60 11.02 -6.88
C GLY A 147 8.45 11.64 -7.68
N THR A 148 8.58 11.68 -9.02
CA THR A 148 7.50 12.11 -9.91
C THR A 148 6.39 11.07 -9.97
N VAL A 149 6.72 9.78 -10.02
CA VAL A 149 5.73 8.69 -9.94
C VAL A 149 4.94 8.82 -8.65
N LYS A 150 5.62 8.92 -7.50
CA LYS A 150 4.98 9.04 -6.18
C LYS A 150 4.03 10.23 -6.09
N SER A 151 4.46 11.40 -6.53
CA SER A 151 3.63 12.62 -6.49
C SER A 151 2.43 12.55 -7.44
N ARG A 152 2.62 11.99 -8.65
CA ARG A 152 1.54 11.80 -9.61
C ARG A 152 0.54 10.73 -9.18
N THR A 153 1.00 9.62 -8.58
CA THR A 153 0.13 8.58 -7.99
C THR A 153 -0.75 9.18 -6.89
N SER A 154 -0.17 9.98 -6.00
CA SER A 154 -0.92 10.65 -4.92
C SER A 154 -2.01 11.57 -5.47
N ARG A 155 -1.67 12.42 -6.42
CA ARG A 155 -2.62 13.35 -7.05
C ARG A 155 -3.68 12.61 -7.88
N GLY A 156 -3.29 11.56 -8.61
CA GLY A 156 -4.22 10.73 -9.38
C GLY A 156 -5.25 10.04 -8.48
N LYS A 157 -4.83 9.49 -7.34
CA LYS A 157 -5.75 8.92 -6.33
C LYS A 157 -6.70 9.99 -5.74
N GLU A 158 -6.24 11.21 -5.58
CA GLU A 158 -7.09 12.31 -5.12
C GLU A 158 -8.16 12.70 -6.16
N PHE A 159 -7.77 12.78 -7.44
CA PHE A 159 -8.73 12.99 -8.54
C PHE A 159 -9.77 11.88 -8.59
N LEU A 160 -9.34 10.62 -8.55
CA LEU A 160 -10.23 9.46 -8.56
C LEU A 160 -11.23 9.51 -7.41
N ARG A 161 -10.77 9.82 -6.20
CA ARG A 161 -11.65 9.97 -5.03
C ARG A 161 -12.72 11.04 -5.25
N LYS A 162 -12.34 12.21 -5.81
CA LYS A 162 -13.28 13.29 -6.10
C LYS A 162 -14.36 12.87 -7.11
N ILE A 163 -13.96 12.17 -8.18
CA ILE A 163 -14.88 11.69 -9.21
C ILE A 163 -15.86 10.67 -8.63
N ILE A 164 -15.39 9.69 -7.84
CA ILE A 164 -16.25 8.68 -7.20
C ILE A 164 -17.27 9.36 -6.27
N LEU A 165 -16.82 10.29 -5.41
CA LEU A 165 -17.69 11.01 -4.49
C LEU A 165 -18.70 11.92 -5.20
N MET A 166 -18.38 12.41 -6.41
CA MET A 166 -19.35 13.17 -7.23
C MET A 166 -20.36 12.25 -7.91
N GLY A 167 -19.94 11.04 -8.33
CA GLY A 167 -20.84 10.04 -8.90
C GLY A 167 -21.88 9.55 -7.89
N GLU A 168 -21.48 9.26 -6.66
CA GLU A 168 -22.38 8.81 -5.58
C GLU A 168 -23.41 9.86 -5.13
N ARG A 169 -23.23 11.13 -5.47
CA ARG A 169 -24.19 12.22 -5.14
C ARG A 169 -25.26 12.42 -6.22
N ASN A 170 -25.13 11.78 -7.36
CA ASN A 170 -26.03 11.93 -8.50
C ASN A 170 -26.93 10.69 -8.71
N GLU A 171 -26.85 9.69 -7.82
CA GLU A 171 -27.78 8.58 -7.66
C GLU A 171 -28.69 8.83 -6.43
#